data_26588c2c10df430ea6c82bebdee78b87
#
_entry.id   26588c2c10df430ea6c82bebdee78b87
#
_cell.length_a   1.000
_cell.length_b   1.000
_cell.length_c   1.000
_cell.angle_alpha   90.00
_cell.angle_beta   90.00
_cell.angle_gamma   90.00
#
_symmetry.space_group_name_H-M   'P 1'
#
loop_
_entity.id
_entity.type
_entity.pdbx_description
1 polymer ?
#
loop_
_entity_poly.entity_id
_entity_poly.type
_entity_poly.pdbx_seq_one_letter_code
_entity_poly.pdbx_strand_id
1 'polypeptide(L)'
;GQDEAVSAVAKAIRRGRLGLKDPNRPIGSFLFLGQTGVGKTELSKALAESLFGNEDAMIRIDMSEYMESHSVAKLIGAPPGYVGFDEAGQLTEKVRRKPYSVILFDEIEKAHKDVFNILLQILDDGRITDGQGRTVDFKNTIIIMTSNLGSEYILGDKENANELVMQELHRTFKPEFINRIDEIIVFNSLSKEVVNDILDKIISDTENRLKDKNLHLVVTESARRYIIDSA
;
A
#
# COMPACT_ATOMS: atom_id res chain seq x y z
N GLY A 1 11.80 12.94 3.38
CA GLY A 1 11.63 11.70 3.35
C GLY A 1 11.92 10.78 2.19
N GLN A 2 11.01 10.28 1.45
CA GLN A 2 11.19 9.24 0.42
C GLN A 2 11.09 9.85 -0.99
N ASP A 3 11.90 10.87 -1.29
CA ASP A 3 11.79 11.67 -2.52
C ASP A 3 11.94 10.84 -3.80
N GLU A 4 12.83 9.84 -3.78
CA GLU A 4 13.01 8.92 -4.90
C GLU A 4 11.75 8.10 -5.16
N ALA A 5 11.08 7.59 -4.09
CA ALA A 5 9.83 6.86 -4.19
C ALA A 5 8.71 7.74 -4.75
N VAL A 6 8.57 8.95 -4.25
CA VAL A 6 7.58 9.94 -4.73
C VAL A 6 7.81 10.26 -6.21
N SER A 7 9.07 10.48 -6.61
CA SER A 7 9.43 10.78 -8.00
C SER A 7 9.11 9.61 -8.94
N ALA A 8 9.43 8.38 -8.53
CA ALA A 8 9.14 7.18 -9.33
C ALA A 8 7.65 6.98 -9.56
N VAL A 9 6.84 7.13 -8.52
CA VAL A 9 5.37 7.04 -8.61
C VAL A 9 4.81 8.12 -9.52
N ALA A 10 5.25 9.38 -9.37
CA ALA A 10 4.79 10.50 -10.19
C ALA A 10 5.10 10.29 -11.67
N LYS A 11 6.30 9.80 -12.00
CA LYS A 11 6.69 9.48 -13.39
C LYS A 11 5.83 8.39 -14.00
N ALA A 12 5.57 7.32 -13.27
CA ALA A 12 4.76 6.20 -13.75
C ALA A 12 3.31 6.63 -14.00
N ILE A 13 2.73 7.45 -13.12
CA ILE A 13 1.37 8.00 -13.30
C ILE A 13 1.29 8.90 -14.53
N ARG A 14 2.28 9.77 -14.76
CA ARG A 14 2.32 10.62 -15.97
C ARG A 14 2.39 9.78 -17.24
N ARG A 15 3.17 8.69 -17.27
CA ARG A 15 3.20 7.76 -18.42
C ARG A 15 1.85 7.14 -18.69
N GLY A 16 1.13 6.74 -17.64
CA GLY A 16 -0.23 6.20 -17.77
C GLY A 16 -1.22 7.21 -18.36
N ARG A 17 -1.15 8.48 -17.96
CA ARG A 17 -2.01 9.58 -18.47
C ARG A 17 -1.74 9.93 -19.92
N LEU A 18 -0.53 9.68 -20.44
CA LEU A 18 -0.17 9.93 -21.83
C LEU A 18 -0.66 8.84 -22.80
N GLY A 19 -1.46 7.88 -22.33
CA GLY A 19 -1.99 6.79 -23.15
C GLY A 19 -0.97 5.74 -23.57
N LEU A 20 0.18 5.69 -22.92
CA LEU A 20 1.24 4.71 -23.16
C LEU A 20 0.97 3.36 -22.49
N LYS A 21 -0.13 3.24 -21.77
CA LYS A 21 -0.56 2.06 -21.03
C LYS A 21 -1.89 1.56 -21.54
N ASP A 22 -2.14 0.25 -21.39
CA ASP A 22 -3.46 -0.35 -21.68
C ASP A 22 -4.56 0.35 -20.85
N PRO A 23 -5.59 0.94 -21.50
CA PRO A 23 -6.63 1.69 -20.81
C PRO A 23 -7.52 0.83 -19.91
N ASN A 24 -7.50 -0.49 -20.06
CA ASN A 24 -8.30 -1.42 -19.25
C ASN A 24 -7.63 -1.75 -17.91
N ARG A 25 -6.33 -1.56 -17.81
CA ARG A 25 -5.58 -1.81 -16.56
C ARG A 25 -5.72 -0.64 -15.60
N PRO A 26 -5.42 -0.87 -14.29
CA PRO A 26 -5.31 0.23 -13.33
C PRO A 26 -4.37 1.34 -13.82
N ILE A 27 -4.58 2.56 -13.34
CA ILE A 27 -3.75 3.73 -13.71
C ILE A 27 -2.27 3.47 -13.41
N GLY A 28 -1.99 2.82 -12.29
CA GLY A 28 -0.65 2.44 -11.87
C GLY A 28 -0.67 1.26 -10.91
N SER A 29 0.41 0.50 -10.89
CA SER A 29 0.63 -0.61 -9.97
C SER A 29 2.06 -0.55 -9.43
N PHE A 30 2.18 -0.51 -8.10
CA PHE A 30 3.44 -0.28 -7.41
C PHE A 30 3.63 -1.31 -6.31
N LEU A 31 4.85 -1.81 -6.17
CA LEU A 31 5.25 -2.63 -5.03
C LEU A 31 6.24 -1.84 -4.18
N PHE A 32 5.89 -1.60 -2.93
CA PHE A 32 6.71 -0.94 -1.94
C PHE A 32 7.35 -1.97 -1.01
N LEU A 33 8.66 -1.98 -1.00
CA LEU A 33 9.47 -2.87 -0.18
C LEU A 33 10.13 -2.10 0.95
N GLY A 34 10.17 -2.70 2.11
CA GLY A 34 10.81 -2.12 3.29
C GLY A 34 10.09 -2.48 4.56
N GLN A 35 10.65 -2.06 5.68
CA GLN A 35 10.05 -2.30 6.99
C GLN A 35 8.74 -1.54 7.18
N THR A 36 7.93 -2.05 8.11
CA THR A 36 6.76 -1.35 8.64
C THR A 36 7.18 0.00 9.25
N GLY A 37 6.39 1.04 9.01
CA GLY A 37 6.63 2.36 9.60
C GLY A 37 7.56 3.30 8.81
N VAL A 38 8.05 2.89 7.64
CA VAL A 38 8.93 3.74 6.80
C VAL A 38 8.19 4.71 5.87
N GLY A 39 6.89 4.90 6.07
CA GLY A 39 6.10 5.89 5.32
C GLY A 39 5.31 5.35 4.13
N LYS A 40 5.19 4.05 3.95
CA LYS A 40 4.44 3.44 2.83
C LYS A 40 2.95 3.83 2.84
N THR A 41 2.31 3.77 4.01
CA THR A 41 0.90 4.16 4.18
C THR A 41 0.70 5.66 3.99
N GLU A 42 1.60 6.48 4.53
CA GLU A 42 1.52 7.94 4.39
C GLU A 42 1.68 8.40 2.95
N LEU A 43 2.56 7.76 2.19
CA LEU A 43 2.68 8.02 0.75
C LEU A 43 1.39 7.66 0.01
N SER A 44 0.75 6.56 0.37
CA SER A 44 -0.52 6.14 -0.24
C SER A 44 -1.65 7.15 0.03
N LYS A 45 -1.75 7.69 1.24
CA LYS A 45 -2.69 8.76 1.58
C LYS A 45 -2.40 10.05 0.82
N ALA A 46 -1.14 10.45 0.75
CA ALA A 46 -0.72 11.62 0.01
C ALA A 46 -1.05 11.51 -1.49
N LEU A 47 -0.90 10.34 -2.08
CA LEU A 47 -1.32 10.07 -3.46
C LEU A 47 -2.83 10.16 -3.64
N ALA A 48 -3.61 9.63 -2.71
CA ALA A 48 -5.07 9.74 -2.74
C ALA A 48 -5.54 11.19 -2.72
N GLU A 49 -4.96 12.01 -1.84
CA GLU A 49 -5.25 13.43 -1.76
C GLU A 49 -4.85 14.19 -3.04
N SER A 50 -3.63 13.94 -3.52
CA SER A 50 -3.08 14.64 -4.67
C SER A 50 -3.81 14.31 -5.98
N LEU A 51 -4.24 13.06 -6.16
CA LEU A 51 -4.82 12.58 -7.41
C LEU A 51 -6.34 12.61 -7.44
N PHE A 52 -6.98 12.39 -6.31
CA PHE A 52 -8.44 12.27 -6.17
C PHE A 52 -9.04 13.34 -5.25
N GLY A 53 -8.22 14.26 -4.76
CA GLY A 53 -8.67 15.41 -3.97
C GLY A 53 -9.11 15.11 -2.53
N ASN A 54 -8.91 13.87 -2.05
CA ASN A 54 -9.30 13.46 -0.71
C ASN A 54 -8.42 12.30 -0.23
N GLU A 55 -7.83 12.42 0.95
CA GLU A 55 -7.06 11.33 1.57
C GLU A 55 -7.92 10.09 1.88
N ASP A 56 -9.24 10.28 2.05
CA ASP A 56 -10.21 9.19 2.23
C ASP A 56 -10.51 8.41 0.93
N ALA A 57 -10.02 8.87 -0.22
CA ALA A 57 -10.04 8.11 -1.47
C ALA A 57 -9.00 6.98 -1.47
N MET A 58 -8.82 6.33 -0.34
CA MET A 58 -7.93 5.19 -0.13
C MET A 58 -8.71 4.02 0.45
N ILE A 59 -8.50 2.84 -0.14
CA ILE A 59 -9.02 1.57 0.34
C ILE A 59 -7.82 0.76 0.83
N ARG A 60 -7.84 0.34 2.08
CA ARG A 60 -6.80 -0.50 2.67
C ARG A 60 -7.29 -1.92 2.87
N ILE A 61 -6.53 -2.87 2.36
CA ILE A 61 -6.76 -4.31 2.51
C ILE A 61 -5.47 -4.92 3.09
N ASP A 62 -5.54 -5.40 4.31
CA ASP A 62 -4.44 -6.08 4.98
C ASP A 62 -4.49 -7.57 4.64
N MET A 63 -3.51 -8.05 3.87
CA MET A 63 -3.46 -9.44 3.41
C MET A 63 -3.20 -10.44 4.52
N SER A 64 -2.77 -10.01 5.71
CA SER A 64 -2.69 -10.87 6.88
C SER A 64 -4.06 -11.38 7.35
N GLU A 65 -5.14 -10.71 6.98
CA GLU A 65 -6.52 -11.12 7.24
C GLU A 65 -7.10 -12.07 6.17
N TYR A 66 -6.31 -12.36 5.11
CA TYR A 66 -6.72 -13.15 3.94
C TYR A 66 -5.76 -14.32 3.66
N MET A 67 -5.34 -14.98 4.72
CA MET A 67 -4.36 -16.08 4.67
C MET A 67 -5.00 -17.44 4.36
N GLU A 68 -6.32 -17.56 4.51
CA GLU A 68 -7.07 -18.78 4.35
C GLU A 68 -7.82 -18.82 3.00
N SER A 69 -8.08 -20.02 2.49
CA SER A 69 -8.76 -20.20 1.21
C SER A 69 -10.18 -19.58 1.20
N HIS A 70 -10.91 -19.67 2.30
CA HIS A 70 -12.25 -19.09 2.42
C HIS A 70 -12.25 -17.54 2.46
N SER A 71 -11.08 -16.90 2.61
CA SER A 71 -10.94 -15.45 2.60
C SER A 71 -11.27 -14.82 1.24
N VAL A 72 -11.28 -15.61 0.15
CA VAL A 72 -11.72 -15.13 -1.18
C VAL A 72 -13.16 -14.61 -1.09
N ALA A 73 -14.06 -15.35 -0.47
CA ALA A 73 -15.45 -14.91 -0.28
C ALA A 73 -15.57 -13.62 0.54
N LYS A 74 -14.72 -13.45 1.54
CA LYS A 74 -14.64 -12.20 2.33
C LYS A 74 -14.20 -11.00 1.47
N LEU A 75 -13.32 -11.24 0.51
CA LEU A 75 -12.75 -10.18 -0.34
C LEU A 75 -13.71 -9.73 -1.45
N ILE A 76 -14.34 -10.68 -2.15
CA ILE A 76 -15.16 -10.44 -3.34
C ILE A 76 -16.65 -10.76 -3.16
N GLY A 77 -17.06 -11.28 -2.02
CA GLY A 77 -18.40 -11.78 -1.75
C GLY A 77 -18.55 -13.26 -2.00
N ALA A 78 -19.44 -13.91 -1.25
CA ALA A 78 -19.76 -15.33 -1.44
C ALA A 78 -20.76 -15.52 -2.60
N PRO A 79 -20.66 -16.63 -3.36
CA PRO A 79 -21.66 -16.97 -4.38
C PRO A 79 -23.03 -17.26 -3.76
N PRO A 80 -24.13 -17.20 -4.55
CA PRO A 80 -25.45 -17.59 -4.09
C PRO A 80 -25.47 -19.00 -3.52
N GLY A 81 -26.14 -19.16 -2.38
CA GLY A 81 -26.26 -20.44 -1.68
C GLY A 81 -25.13 -20.79 -0.70
N TYR A 82 -24.11 -19.93 -0.60
CA TYR A 82 -23.03 -20.10 0.36
C TYR A 82 -23.21 -19.19 1.57
N VAL A 83 -22.61 -19.57 2.70
CA VAL A 83 -22.61 -18.77 3.92
C VAL A 83 -21.93 -17.41 3.64
N GLY A 84 -22.56 -16.32 4.08
CA GLY A 84 -22.05 -14.97 3.85
C GLY A 84 -22.48 -14.35 2.50
N PHE A 85 -23.39 -14.97 1.75
CA PHE A 85 -23.91 -14.42 0.49
C PHE A 85 -24.50 -13.01 0.64
N ASP A 86 -25.14 -12.73 1.77
CA ASP A 86 -25.71 -11.40 2.06
C ASP A 86 -24.66 -10.36 2.46
N GLU A 87 -23.44 -10.80 2.72
CA GLU A 87 -22.33 -9.92 3.05
C GLU A 87 -21.59 -9.47 1.78
N ALA A 88 -21.47 -8.16 1.61
CA ALA A 88 -20.70 -7.60 0.51
C ALA A 88 -19.20 -7.91 0.65
N GLY A 89 -18.52 -8.16 -0.46
CA GLY A 89 -17.07 -8.32 -0.48
C GLY A 89 -16.35 -7.06 -0.02
N GLN A 90 -15.36 -7.21 0.85
CA GLN A 90 -14.64 -6.08 1.46
C GLN A 90 -13.92 -5.20 0.43
N LEU A 91 -13.37 -5.81 -0.61
CA LEU A 91 -12.72 -5.07 -1.70
C LEU A 91 -13.74 -4.59 -2.74
N THR A 92 -14.55 -5.48 -3.26
CA THR A 92 -15.43 -5.21 -4.40
C THR A 92 -16.47 -4.14 -4.10
N GLU A 93 -17.08 -4.15 -2.92
CA GLU A 93 -18.06 -3.15 -2.56
C GLU A 93 -17.43 -1.76 -2.37
N LYS A 94 -16.26 -1.70 -1.76
CA LYS A 94 -15.54 -0.43 -1.57
C LYS A 94 -15.14 0.21 -2.90
N VAL A 95 -14.66 -0.59 -3.86
CA VAL A 95 -14.29 -0.11 -5.20
C VAL A 95 -15.51 0.30 -6.00
N ARG A 96 -16.62 -0.43 -5.89
CA ARG A 96 -17.88 -0.01 -6.53
C ARG A 96 -18.35 1.35 -6.04
N ARG A 97 -18.22 1.62 -4.75
CA ARG A 97 -18.62 2.92 -4.15
C ARG A 97 -17.61 4.02 -4.43
N LYS A 98 -16.33 3.69 -4.52
CA LYS A 98 -15.23 4.64 -4.75
C LYS A 98 -14.34 4.15 -5.90
N PRO A 99 -14.82 4.28 -7.16
CA PRO A 99 -14.07 3.78 -8.32
C PRO A 99 -12.78 4.55 -8.61
N TYR A 100 -12.68 5.79 -8.14
CA TYR A 100 -11.49 6.64 -8.21
C TYR A 100 -10.78 6.63 -6.86
N SER A 101 -9.93 5.66 -6.65
CA SER A 101 -9.27 5.47 -5.37
C SER A 101 -7.87 4.89 -5.50
N VAL A 102 -7.07 5.06 -4.44
CA VAL A 102 -5.83 4.32 -4.21
C VAL A 102 -6.17 3.08 -3.39
N ILE A 103 -5.81 1.91 -3.87
CA ILE A 103 -6.02 0.66 -3.16
C ILE A 103 -4.67 0.18 -2.64
N LEU A 104 -4.56 0.10 -1.31
CA LEU A 104 -3.37 -0.37 -0.61
C LEU A 104 -3.57 -1.81 -0.15
N PHE A 105 -2.81 -2.74 -0.73
CA PHE A 105 -2.73 -4.13 -0.30
C PHE A 105 -1.48 -4.30 0.58
N ASP A 106 -1.67 -4.37 1.89
CA ASP A 106 -0.57 -4.55 2.83
C ASP A 106 -0.16 -6.03 2.95
N GLU A 107 1.14 -6.26 3.06
CA GLU A 107 1.74 -7.57 3.34
C GLU A 107 1.30 -8.65 2.35
N ILE A 108 1.50 -8.40 1.06
CA ILE A 108 1.02 -9.29 -0.02
C ILE A 108 1.58 -10.70 0.04
N GLU A 109 2.76 -10.90 0.61
CA GLU A 109 3.38 -12.21 0.80
C GLU A 109 2.58 -13.14 1.73
N LYS A 110 1.69 -12.57 2.55
CA LYS A 110 0.83 -13.33 3.46
C LYS A 110 -0.48 -13.82 2.84
N ALA A 111 -0.86 -13.29 1.67
CA ALA A 111 -2.11 -13.68 1.02
C ALA A 111 -2.12 -15.18 0.64
N HIS A 112 -3.26 -15.83 0.88
CA HIS A 112 -3.49 -17.17 0.32
C HIS A 112 -3.38 -17.13 -1.21
N LYS A 113 -2.90 -18.20 -1.83
CA LYS A 113 -2.70 -18.28 -3.28
C LYS A 113 -3.94 -17.92 -4.11
N ASP A 114 -5.13 -18.25 -3.63
CA ASP A 114 -6.39 -17.96 -4.32
C ASP A 114 -6.76 -16.49 -4.22
N VAL A 115 -6.45 -15.83 -3.10
CA VAL A 115 -6.55 -14.37 -2.93
C VAL A 115 -5.54 -13.65 -3.81
N PHE A 116 -4.31 -14.18 -3.87
CA PHE A 116 -3.26 -13.64 -4.72
C PHE A 116 -3.63 -13.71 -6.22
N ASN A 117 -4.32 -14.75 -6.65
CA ASN A 117 -4.82 -14.86 -8.03
C ASN A 117 -5.84 -13.77 -8.38
N ILE A 118 -6.64 -13.31 -7.43
CA ILE A 118 -7.53 -12.17 -7.62
C ILE A 118 -6.73 -10.90 -7.85
N LEU A 119 -5.68 -10.70 -7.08
CA LEU A 119 -4.78 -9.56 -7.27
C LEU A 119 -4.13 -9.59 -8.66
N LEU A 120 -3.67 -10.75 -9.11
CA LEU A 120 -3.14 -10.93 -10.47
C LEU A 120 -4.17 -10.56 -11.54
N GLN A 121 -5.42 -10.97 -11.39
CA GLN A 121 -6.49 -10.64 -12.34
C GLN A 121 -6.76 -9.13 -12.37
N ILE A 122 -6.76 -8.46 -11.24
CA ILE A 122 -6.88 -6.99 -11.16
C ILE A 122 -5.75 -6.31 -11.93
N LEU A 123 -4.51 -6.76 -11.75
CA LEU A 123 -3.35 -6.19 -12.43
C LEU A 123 -3.34 -6.46 -13.93
N ASP A 124 -3.87 -7.58 -14.36
CA ASP A 124 -3.84 -8.03 -15.75
C ASP A 124 -5.03 -7.51 -16.56
N ASP A 125 -6.24 -7.70 -16.05
CA ASP A 125 -7.50 -7.40 -16.74
C ASP A 125 -8.14 -6.06 -16.30
N GLY A 126 -7.73 -5.52 -15.17
CA GLY A 126 -8.31 -4.30 -14.58
C GLY A 126 -9.74 -4.48 -14.09
N ARG A 127 -10.22 -5.71 -13.97
CA ARG A 127 -11.59 -6.05 -13.53
C ARG A 127 -11.65 -7.44 -12.92
N ILE A 128 -12.61 -7.62 -12.02
CA ILE A 128 -12.97 -8.91 -11.44
C ILE A 128 -14.48 -9.05 -11.40
N THR A 129 -14.97 -10.28 -11.28
CA THR A 129 -16.38 -10.58 -11.05
C THR A 129 -16.58 -10.84 -9.56
N ASP A 130 -17.54 -10.15 -8.93
CA ASP A 130 -17.87 -10.38 -7.52
C ASP A 130 -18.73 -11.64 -7.32
N GLY A 131 -19.01 -11.99 -6.07
CA GLY A 131 -19.79 -13.17 -5.72
C GLY A 131 -21.24 -13.13 -6.24
N GLN A 132 -21.75 -11.98 -6.63
CA GLN A 132 -23.10 -11.80 -7.20
C GLN A 132 -23.10 -11.78 -8.74
N GLY A 133 -21.95 -12.05 -9.36
CA GLY A 133 -21.80 -12.06 -10.81
C GLY A 133 -21.65 -10.67 -11.45
N ARG A 134 -21.46 -9.62 -10.66
CA ARG A 134 -21.24 -8.26 -11.16
C ARG A 134 -19.78 -8.03 -11.48
N THR A 135 -19.51 -7.34 -12.59
CA THR A 135 -18.16 -6.90 -12.92
C THR A 135 -17.80 -5.65 -12.12
N VAL A 136 -16.65 -5.68 -11.44
CA VAL A 136 -16.07 -4.56 -10.72
C VAL A 136 -14.84 -4.08 -11.47
N ASP A 137 -14.80 -2.79 -11.81
CA ASP A 137 -13.78 -2.19 -12.65
C ASP A 137 -12.74 -1.44 -11.80
N PHE A 138 -11.46 -1.68 -12.07
CA PHE A 138 -10.32 -1.09 -11.38
C PHE A 138 -9.51 -0.12 -12.27
N LYS A 139 -9.98 0.19 -13.47
CA LYS A 139 -9.24 1.03 -14.45
C LYS A 139 -8.91 2.44 -13.95
N ASN A 140 -9.71 2.97 -13.02
CA ASN A 140 -9.53 4.31 -12.45
C ASN A 140 -8.86 4.28 -11.08
N THR A 141 -8.30 3.16 -10.69
CA THR A 141 -7.60 2.98 -9.42
C THR A 141 -6.10 2.97 -9.58
N ILE A 142 -5.40 3.28 -8.50
CA ILE A 142 -3.96 3.04 -8.36
C ILE A 142 -3.79 1.91 -7.35
N ILE A 143 -3.04 0.90 -7.74
CA ILE A 143 -2.77 -0.26 -6.90
C ILE A 143 -1.40 -0.08 -6.25
N ILE A 144 -1.38 -0.07 -4.94
CA ILE A 144 -0.16 -0.08 -4.13
C ILE A 144 -0.13 -1.37 -3.33
N MET A 145 0.95 -2.08 -3.43
CA MET A 145 1.21 -3.31 -2.68
C MET A 145 2.41 -3.10 -1.78
N THR A 146 2.38 -3.62 -0.58
CA THR A 146 3.52 -3.58 0.33
C THR A 146 4.01 -4.97 0.67
N SER A 147 5.29 -5.11 0.92
CA SER A 147 5.91 -6.34 1.38
C SER A 147 7.13 -6.04 2.27
N ASN A 148 7.33 -6.88 3.26
CA ASN A 148 8.53 -6.87 4.11
C ASN A 148 9.66 -7.75 3.57
N LEU A 149 9.46 -8.37 2.40
CA LEU A 149 10.48 -9.20 1.78
C LEU A 149 11.76 -8.40 1.53
N GLY A 150 12.88 -9.00 1.89
CA GLY A 150 14.19 -8.40 1.71
C GLY A 150 14.52 -7.24 2.66
N SER A 151 13.66 -6.93 3.63
CA SER A 151 13.89 -5.83 4.59
C SER A 151 15.19 -6.00 5.38
N GLU A 152 15.59 -7.22 5.67
CA GLU A 152 16.87 -7.54 6.31
C GLU A 152 18.11 -7.09 5.53
N TYR A 153 18.03 -7.13 4.19
CA TYR A 153 19.10 -6.65 3.31
C TYR A 153 19.17 -5.12 3.27
N ILE A 154 18.01 -4.48 3.31
CA ILE A 154 17.90 -3.01 3.33
C ILE A 154 18.50 -2.45 4.63
N LEU A 155 18.18 -3.08 5.77
CA LEU A 155 18.70 -2.69 7.08
C LEU A 155 20.19 -2.96 7.26
N GLY A 156 20.70 -4.01 6.64
CA GLY A 156 22.10 -4.40 6.77
C GLY A 156 23.08 -3.51 6.01
N ASP A 157 22.58 -2.50 5.28
CA ASP A 157 23.37 -1.55 4.47
C ASP A 157 24.46 -2.24 3.61
N LYS A 158 24.07 -3.36 3.01
CA LYS A 158 24.98 -4.15 2.16
C LYS A 158 25.09 -3.49 0.80
N GLU A 159 26.31 -3.48 0.24
CA GLU A 159 26.59 -2.94 -1.10
C GLU A 159 25.65 -3.51 -2.19
N ASN A 160 25.15 -4.73 -2.00
CA ASN A 160 24.28 -5.44 -2.95
C ASN A 160 22.82 -5.53 -2.47
N ALA A 161 22.36 -4.63 -1.57
CA ALA A 161 21.02 -4.72 -0.98
C ALA A 161 19.91 -4.82 -2.02
N ASN A 162 19.93 -3.98 -3.04
CA ASN A 162 18.92 -3.98 -4.11
C ASN A 162 18.91 -5.29 -4.90
N GLU A 163 20.07 -5.84 -5.22
CA GLU A 163 20.18 -7.11 -5.93
C GLU A 163 19.63 -8.26 -5.10
N LEU A 164 19.99 -8.33 -3.82
CA LEU A 164 19.51 -9.35 -2.89
C LEU A 164 18.00 -9.28 -2.69
N VAL A 165 17.45 -8.08 -2.57
CA VAL A 165 16.00 -7.84 -2.48
C VAL A 165 15.30 -8.34 -3.74
N MET A 166 15.81 -8.02 -4.92
CA MET A 166 15.24 -8.48 -6.20
C MET A 166 15.32 -9.99 -6.35
N GLN A 167 16.39 -10.62 -5.92
CA GLN A 167 16.51 -12.08 -5.90
C GLN A 167 15.46 -12.73 -5.00
N GLU A 168 15.22 -12.16 -3.83
CA GLU A 168 14.19 -12.65 -2.91
C GLU A 168 12.78 -12.51 -3.49
N LEU A 169 12.49 -11.40 -4.17
CA LEU A 169 11.23 -11.19 -4.89
C LEU A 169 11.02 -12.25 -5.97
N HIS A 170 12.03 -12.50 -6.81
CA HIS A 170 11.96 -13.51 -7.87
C HIS A 170 11.84 -14.93 -7.35
N ARG A 171 12.31 -15.18 -6.14
CA ARG A 171 12.14 -16.47 -5.46
C ARG A 171 10.73 -16.66 -4.90
N THR A 172 10.12 -15.59 -4.39
CA THR A 172 8.83 -15.61 -3.70
C THR A 172 7.65 -15.46 -4.65
N PHE A 173 7.75 -14.57 -5.64
CA PHE A 173 6.68 -14.26 -6.57
C PHE A 173 6.97 -14.77 -7.97
N LYS A 174 5.93 -15.24 -8.66
CA LYS A 174 6.04 -15.69 -10.04
C LYS A 174 6.40 -14.52 -10.98
N PRO A 175 7.13 -14.77 -12.07
CA PRO A 175 7.49 -13.76 -13.06
C PRO A 175 6.28 -13.01 -13.63
N GLU A 176 5.16 -13.69 -13.85
CA GLU A 176 3.92 -13.07 -14.35
C GLU A 176 3.39 -11.97 -13.44
N PHE A 177 3.53 -12.12 -12.11
CA PHE A 177 3.17 -11.07 -11.16
C PHE A 177 4.11 -9.88 -11.24
N ILE A 178 5.42 -10.14 -11.18
CA ILE A 178 6.45 -9.10 -11.21
C ILE A 178 6.37 -8.28 -12.51
N ASN A 179 6.09 -8.92 -13.63
CA ASN A 179 5.98 -8.26 -14.93
C ASN A 179 4.74 -7.34 -15.04
N ARG A 180 3.75 -7.49 -14.18
CA ARG A 180 2.56 -6.61 -14.15
C ARG A 180 2.73 -5.39 -13.26
N ILE A 181 3.80 -5.30 -12.50
CA ILE A 181 4.11 -4.17 -11.62
C ILE A 181 4.83 -3.10 -12.44
N ASP A 182 4.30 -1.88 -12.41
CA ASP A 182 4.92 -0.76 -13.15
C ASP A 182 6.25 -0.35 -12.54
N GLU A 183 6.32 -0.25 -11.20
CA GLU A 183 7.53 0.12 -10.46
C GLU A 183 7.62 -0.64 -9.14
N ILE A 184 8.82 -1.10 -8.84
CA ILE A 184 9.19 -1.66 -7.54
C ILE A 184 10.06 -0.63 -6.83
N ILE A 185 9.62 -0.18 -5.67
CA ILE A 185 10.24 0.92 -4.94
C ILE A 185 10.72 0.41 -3.59
N VAL A 186 12.02 0.55 -3.34
CA VAL A 186 12.63 0.20 -2.07
C VAL A 186 12.60 1.42 -1.15
N PHE A 187 11.93 1.28 -0.01
CA PHE A 187 11.94 2.28 1.06
C PHE A 187 13.12 2.01 1.97
N ASN A 188 14.00 2.96 2.08
CA ASN A 188 15.12 2.89 2.99
C ASN A 188 14.66 3.04 4.44
N SER A 189 15.44 2.50 5.37
CA SER A 189 15.22 2.75 6.79
C SER A 189 15.18 4.27 7.05
N LEU A 190 14.30 4.70 7.95
CA LEU A 190 14.24 6.10 8.36
C LEU A 190 15.56 6.50 9.01
N SER A 191 16.19 7.57 8.50
CA SER A 191 17.34 8.15 9.18
C SER A 191 16.89 8.79 10.51
N LYS A 192 17.81 8.91 11.46
CA LYS A 192 17.50 9.58 12.74
C LYS A 192 17.01 11.03 12.54
N GLU A 193 17.46 11.68 11.49
CA GLU A 193 17.02 13.04 11.11
C GLU A 193 15.56 13.05 10.70
N VAL A 194 15.13 12.11 9.84
CA VAL A 194 13.74 11.97 9.40
C VAL A 194 12.84 11.60 10.58
N VAL A 195 13.28 10.72 11.48
CA VAL A 195 12.55 10.37 12.71
C VAL A 195 12.38 11.61 13.60
N ASN A 196 13.42 12.44 13.71
CA ASN A 196 13.35 13.74 14.41
C ASN A 196 12.29 14.67 13.84
N ASP A 197 12.26 14.83 12.51
CA ASP A 197 11.28 15.68 11.83
C ASP A 197 9.85 15.19 12.02
N ILE A 198 9.64 13.89 11.96
CA ILE A 198 8.34 13.26 12.25
C ILE A 198 7.93 13.52 13.70
N LEU A 199 8.86 13.37 14.64
CA LEU A 199 8.61 13.63 16.05
C LEU A 199 8.23 15.09 16.30
N ASP A 200 8.93 16.04 15.67
CA ASP A 200 8.61 17.47 15.75
C ASP A 200 7.19 17.76 15.27
N LYS A 201 6.80 17.16 14.15
CA LYS A 201 5.46 17.32 13.62
C LYS A 201 4.40 16.77 14.59
N ILE A 202 4.61 15.56 15.13
CA ILE A 202 3.69 14.94 16.08
C ILE A 202 3.56 15.79 17.35
N ILE A 203 4.66 16.28 17.88
CA ILE A 203 4.67 17.17 19.07
C ILE A 203 3.88 18.44 18.77
N SER A 204 4.13 19.10 17.64
CA SER A 204 3.44 20.31 17.22
C SER A 204 1.94 20.11 17.06
N ASP A 205 1.53 19.04 16.38
CA ASP A 205 0.12 18.71 16.18
C ASP A 205 -0.59 18.39 17.51
N THR A 206 0.10 17.69 18.40
CA THR A 206 -0.41 17.36 19.74
C THR A 206 -0.55 18.63 20.59
N GLU A 207 0.45 19.51 20.56
CA GLU A 207 0.41 20.78 21.28
C GLU A 207 -0.75 21.66 20.79
N ASN A 208 -0.97 21.74 19.48
CA ASN A 208 -2.09 22.47 18.89
C ASN A 208 -3.46 21.94 19.38
N ARG A 209 -3.60 20.62 19.51
CA ARG A 209 -4.83 20.02 20.06
C ARG A 209 -5.02 20.31 21.54
N LEU A 210 -3.96 20.49 22.29
CA LEU A 210 -4.00 20.77 23.73
C LEU A 210 -4.22 22.25 24.06
N LYS A 211 -3.95 23.16 23.11
CA LYS A 211 -4.17 24.62 23.30
C LYS A 211 -5.60 24.95 23.72
N ASP A 212 -6.58 24.30 23.12
CA ASP A 212 -7.99 24.49 23.41
C ASP A 212 -8.36 24.06 24.84
N LYS A 213 -7.52 23.26 25.48
CA LYS A 213 -7.68 22.75 26.85
C LYS A 213 -6.79 23.49 27.86
N ASN A 214 -6.09 24.55 27.46
CA ASN A 214 -5.09 25.25 28.26
C ASN A 214 -3.98 24.34 28.81
N LEU A 215 -3.59 23.33 28.06
CA LEU A 215 -2.52 22.40 28.38
C LEU A 215 -1.32 22.63 27.47
N HIS A 216 -0.12 22.49 28.01
CA HIS A 216 1.13 22.58 27.27
C HIS A 216 1.87 21.25 27.32
N LEU A 217 2.37 20.80 26.16
CA LEU A 217 3.22 19.60 26.06
C LEU A 217 4.68 20.04 26.12
N VAL A 218 5.42 19.48 27.05
CA VAL A 218 6.88 19.65 27.15
C VAL A 218 7.53 18.29 27.00
N VAL A 219 8.32 18.11 25.92
CA VAL A 219 9.11 16.90 25.69
C VAL A 219 10.55 17.22 26.04
N THR A 220 11.08 16.57 27.08
CA THR A 220 12.48 16.74 27.50
C THR A 220 13.44 16.14 26.47
N GLU A 221 14.67 16.65 26.43
CA GLU A 221 15.71 16.13 25.54
C GLU A 221 15.97 14.62 25.75
N SER A 222 15.94 14.17 26.99
CA SER A 222 16.09 12.75 27.33
C SER A 222 14.92 11.89 26.83
N ALA A 223 13.69 12.37 26.95
CA ALA A 223 12.50 11.70 26.41
C ALA A 223 12.56 11.64 24.88
N ARG A 224 12.98 12.74 24.24
CA ARG A 224 13.15 12.80 22.78
C ARG A 224 14.15 11.77 22.27
N ARG A 225 15.32 11.68 22.91
CA ARG A 225 16.34 10.66 22.56
C ARG A 225 15.82 9.26 22.73
N TYR A 226 15.12 8.99 23.82
CA TYR A 226 14.54 7.67 24.07
C TYR A 226 13.55 7.27 22.95
N ILE A 227 12.68 8.18 22.52
CA ILE A 227 11.72 7.92 21.44
C ILE A 227 12.45 7.63 20.13
N ILE A 228 13.47 8.43 19.79
CA ILE A 228 14.24 8.29 18.55
C ILE A 228 15.03 6.97 18.52
N ASP A 229 15.62 6.59 19.64
CA ASP A 229 16.42 5.37 19.75
C ASP A 229 15.54 4.10 19.81
N SER A 230 14.24 4.24 20.11
CA SER A 230 13.26 3.15 20.16
C SER A 230 12.46 2.97 18.87
N ALA A 231 12.58 3.89 17.92
CA ALA A 231 11.90 3.88 16.65
C ALA A 231 12.71 3.16 15.56
#